data_efe69e514f9ca929670169d2ee6f5d78
#
_entry.id   efe69e514f9ca929670169d2ee6f5d78
#
_cell.length_a   1.000
_cell.length_b   1.000
_cell.length_c   1.000
_cell.angle_alpha   90.00
_cell.angle_beta   90.00
_cell.angle_gamma   90.00
#
_symmetry.space_group_name_H-M   'P 1'
#
loop_
_entity.id
_entity.type
_entity.pdbx_description
1 polymer ?
#
loop_
_entity_poly.entity_id
_entity_poly.type
_entity_poly.pdbx_seq_one_letter_code
_entity_poly.pdbx_strand_id
1 'polypeptide(L)'
;PPTPALVAQTNPTPAAISTTSQPTYAHSATASQNGVTFTVSWNDAPAGTATTFHVTQANGSSQAKARMDVPTYWDGGSQESACDPSRPAWASYYSLGTTGHDFTFDFTASGTYRIHFYFMDNDRNDPQNDKGIYYLHTTAEVTVNDAARPSVTQIVNDAVDLCRQETNGSEYDMALWLHDWTLDQLEYDHSLNWCSAESGLTRHQGTCESYQRIYSKLLDAAGIANGRITGNGHTWNAVKIDGKWCQMDLTWDDTSDNWYGDREQRLAGARAVYSGSPVLLLDERTSALDPKTEREMLDRMRNLGHTVIIVTHRSAALEV
;
A
#
# COMPACT_ATOMS: atom_id res chain seq x y z
N PRO A 1 54.49 3.24 -73.58
CA PRO A 1 53.40 3.09 -72.64
C PRO A 1 53.92 3.34 -71.21
N PRO A 2 53.27 4.19 -70.42
CA PRO A 2 53.70 4.45 -69.08
C PRO A 2 53.22 3.35 -68.13
N THR A 3 54.10 2.96 -67.22
CA THR A 3 53.91 2.00 -66.12
C THR A 3 52.86 2.55 -65.14
N PRO A 4 51.88 1.74 -64.67
CA PRO A 4 50.92 2.21 -63.70
C PRO A 4 51.57 2.30 -62.30
N ALA A 5 51.32 3.43 -61.63
CA ALA A 5 51.76 3.68 -60.25
C ALA A 5 50.94 2.80 -59.26
N LEU A 6 51.65 2.13 -58.38
CA LEU A 6 51.06 1.37 -57.25
C LEU A 6 50.38 2.37 -56.29
N VAL A 7 49.07 2.23 -56.12
CA VAL A 7 48.30 2.92 -55.08
C VAL A 7 48.52 2.17 -53.76
N ALA A 8 49.11 2.82 -52.80
CA ALA A 8 49.24 2.28 -51.43
C ALA A 8 47.87 2.14 -50.80
N GLN A 9 47.51 0.92 -50.45
CA GLN A 9 46.31 0.68 -49.59
C GLN A 9 46.65 1.14 -48.17
N THR A 10 45.94 2.15 -47.72
CA THR A 10 45.93 2.51 -46.30
C THR A 10 45.04 1.54 -45.56
N ASN A 11 45.62 0.79 -44.61
CA ASN A 11 44.87 -0.02 -43.67
C ASN A 11 43.93 0.86 -42.88
N PRO A 12 42.67 0.53 -42.71
CA PRO A 12 41.78 1.27 -41.81
C PRO A 12 42.29 1.17 -40.39
N THR A 13 42.42 2.34 -39.73
CA THR A 13 42.66 2.44 -38.28
C THR A 13 41.60 1.64 -37.55
N PRO A 14 41.93 0.76 -36.59
CA PRO A 14 40.92 0.06 -35.79
C PRO A 14 40.04 1.10 -35.11
N ALA A 15 38.73 0.98 -35.30
CA ALA A 15 37.76 1.79 -34.55
C ALA A 15 38.00 1.55 -33.06
N ALA A 16 38.11 2.66 -32.32
CA ALA A 16 38.23 2.61 -30.87
C ALA A 16 37.04 1.81 -30.32
N ILE A 17 37.33 0.73 -29.57
CA ILE A 17 36.37 -0.01 -28.83
C ILE A 17 35.79 0.98 -27.82
N SER A 18 34.52 1.36 -28.03
CA SER A 18 33.77 2.14 -27.05
C SER A 18 33.66 1.27 -25.81
N THR A 19 34.46 1.52 -24.81
CA THR A 19 34.26 0.96 -23.48
C THR A 19 32.94 1.55 -22.99
N THR A 20 31.86 0.76 -23.04
CA THR A 20 30.63 1.08 -22.33
C THR A 20 31.02 1.23 -20.86
N SER A 21 31.07 2.47 -20.38
CA SER A 21 31.27 2.74 -18.96
C SER A 21 30.14 2.02 -18.20
N GLN A 22 30.50 1.18 -17.22
CA GLN A 22 29.49 0.62 -16.32
C GLN A 22 28.69 1.76 -15.71
N PRO A 23 27.37 1.61 -15.58
CA PRO A 23 26.55 2.62 -14.92
C PRO A 23 27.10 2.88 -13.51
N THR A 24 27.30 4.15 -13.19
CA THR A 24 27.69 4.56 -11.84
C THR A 24 26.43 4.76 -11.02
N TYR A 25 26.39 4.16 -9.84
CA TYR A 25 25.30 4.31 -8.87
C TYR A 25 25.75 5.15 -7.70
N ALA A 26 24.87 6.00 -7.17
CA ALA A 26 25.17 6.84 -6.00
C ALA A 26 25.22 6.03 -4.70
N HIS A 27 24.46 4.92 -4.63
CA HIS A 27 24.32 4.09 -3.45
C HIS A 27 24.52 2.62 -3.76
N SER A 28 25.01 1.89 -2.76
CA SER A 28 25.10 0.43 -2.84
C SER A 28 25.03 -0.21 -1.45
N ALA A 29 24.50 -1.42 -1.40
CA ALA A 29 24.52 -2.30 -0.24
C ALA A 29 24.99 -3.70 -0.65
N THR A 30 25.87 -4.29 0.16
CA THR A 30 26.54 -5.54 -0.20
C THR A 30 26.52 -6.52 0.96
N ALA A 31 26.25 -7.79 0.65
CA ALA A 31 26.46 -8.91 1.54
C ALA A 31 27.49 -9.86 0.93
N SER A 32 28.40 -10.39 1.75
CA SER A 32 29.42 -11.33 1.31
C SER A 32 29.61 -12.45 2.32
N GLN A 33 29.69 -13.68 1.85
CA GLN A 33 29.97 -14.86 2.66
C GLN A 33 30.57 -15.94 1.77
N ASN A 34 31.57 -16.64 2.27
CA ASN A 34 32.23 -17.79 1.59
C ASN A 34 32.67 -17.49 0.14
N GLY A 35 33.16 -16.25 -0.09
CA GLY A 35 33.64 -15.82 -1.41
C GLY A 35 32.57 -15.41 -2.40
N VAL A 36 31.27 -15.55 -2.08
CA VAL A 36 30.17 -15.01 -2.88
C VAL A 36 29.84 -13.61 -2.39
N THR A 37 29.65 -12.70 -3.33
CA THR A 37 29.22 -11.32 -3.05
C THR A 37 27.90 -11.06 -3.77
N PHE A 38 26.97 -10.46 -3.05
CA PHE A 38 25.66 -10.02 -3.52
C PHE A 38 25.54 -8.51 -3.31
N THR A 39 25.33 -7.76 -4.39
CA THR A 39 25.32 -6.29 -4.36
C THR A 39 24.04 -5.77 -4.95
N VAL A 40 23.45 -4.77 -4.27
CA VAL A 40 22.31 -3.96 -4.73
C VAL A 40 22.81 -2.54 -4.90
N SER A 41 22.59 -1.94 -6.06
CA SER A 41 23.03 -0.57 -6.40
C SER A 41 21.85 0.25 -6.91
N TRP A 42 21.75 1.53 -6.47
CA TRP A 42 20.66 2.42 -6.87
C TRP A 42 21.11 3.89 -6.87
N ASN A 43 20.28 4.73 -7.47
CA ASN A 43 20.42 6.18 -7.43
C ASN A 43 19.32 6.79 -6.55
N ASP A 44 19.42 8.10 -6.30
CA ASP A 44 18.38 8.86 -5.59
C ASP A 44 17.00 8.66 -6.24
N ALA A 45 15.96 8.85 -5.45
CA ALA A 45 14.57 8.61 -5.83
C ALA A 45 13.90 9.92 -6.32
N PRO A 46 14.03 10.31 -7.60
CA PRO A 46 13.37 11.51 -8.11
C PRO A 46 11.85 11.35 -8.14
N ALA A 47 11.13 12.48 -8.04
CA ALA A 47 9.67 12.47 -8.10
C ALA A 47 9.17 11.99 -9.47
N GLY A 48 8.08 11.22 -9.48
CA GLY A 48 7.39 10.77 -10.68
C GLY A 48 8.17 9.75 -11.52
N THR A 49 9.23 9.15 -10.97
CA THR A 49 10.02 8.13 -11.66
C THR A 49 10.37 7.01 -10.69
N ALA A 50 10.07 5.78 -11.06
CA ALA A 50 10.47 4.63 -10.27
C ALA A 50 11.99 4.52 -10.16
N THR A 51 12.49 4.26 -8.96
CA THR A 51 13.90 3.98 -8.71
C THR A 51 14.22 2.55 -9.10
N THR A 52 15.28 2.36 -9.86
CA THR A 52 15.79 1.05 -10.24
C THR A 52 16.86 0.61 -9.25
N PHE A 53 16.69 -0.59 -8.72
CA PHE A 53 17.67 -1.31 -7.91
C PHE A 53 18.34 -2.38 -8.77
N HIS A 54 19.56 -2.10 -9.19
CA HIS A 54 20.35 -3.06 -9.97
C HIS A 54 21.03 -4.06 -9.04
N VAL A 55 20.69 -5.32 -9.20
CA VAL A 55 21.12 -6.41 -8.32
C VAL A 55 22.08 -7.32 -9.05
N THR A 56 23.27 -7.50 -8.51
CA THR A 56 24.33 -8.33 -9.11
C THR A 56 24.92 -9.31 -8.11
N GLN A 57 25.65 -10.28 -8.64
CA GLN A 57 26.41 -11.23 -7.85
C GLN A 57 27.82 -11.44 -8.42
N ALA A 58 28.75 -11.82 -7.55
CA ALA A 58 30.08 -12.31 -7.95
C ALA A 58 30.35 -13.66 -7.27
N ASN A 59 30.90 -14.59 -8.05
CA ASN A 59 31.30 -15.95 -7.61
C ASN A 59 30.16 -16.87 -7.15
N GLY A 60 28.90 -16.49 -7.37
CA GLY A 60 27.77 -17.42 -7.28
C GLY A 60 27.63 -18.28 -8.55
N SER A 61 26.72 -19.24 -8.55
CA SER A 61 26.45 -20.06 -9.73
C SER A 61 25.62 -19.32 -10.78
N SER A 62 25.51 -19.91 -11.97
CA SER A 62 24.62 -19.41 -13.03
C SER A 62 23.13 -19.57 -12.69
N GLN A 63 22.79 -20.33 -11.65
CA GLN A 63 21.42 -20.56 -11.15
C GLN A 63 21.04 -19.61 -10.03
N ALA A 64 21.93 -18.69 -9.67
CA ALA A 64 21.68 -17.70 -8.64
C ALA A 64 20.46 -16.81 -8.97
N LYS A 65 19.65 -16.53 -7.95
CA LYS A 65 18.44 -15.75 -8.05
C LYS A 65 18.39 -14.67 -6.96
N ALA A 66 17.65 -13.62 -7.21
CA ALA A 66 17.36 -12.61 -6.21
C ALA A 66 15.86 -12.32 -6.09
N ARG A 67 15.47 -11.81 -4.94
CA ARG A 67 14.14 -11.29 -4.64
C ARG A 67 14.28 -9.93 -3.97
N MET A 68 13.45 -8.99 -4.38
CA MET A 68 13.16 -7.77 -3.62
C MET A 68 11.95 -8.05 -2.74
N ASP A 69 12.07 -7.81 -1.44
CA ASP A 69 10.93 -7.91 -0.53
C ASP A 69 10.12 -6.61 -0.54
N VAL A 70 8.91 -6.69 -0.01
CA VAL A 70 8.02 -5.53 0.10
C VAL A 70 8.68 -4.42 0.91
N PRO A 71 8.71 -3.17 0.40
CA PRO A 71 9.24 -2.05 1.16
C PRO A 71 8.42 -1.78 2.43
N THR A 72 9.10 -1.39 3.50
CA THR A 72 8.48 -0.81 4.68
C THR A 72 8.74 0.68 4.71
N TYR A 73 7.74 1.44 5.13
CA TYR A 73 7.74 2.90 5.18
C TYR A 73 7.53 3.41 6.60
N TRP A 74 8.18 4.53 6.94
CA TRP A 74 7.89 5.31 8.15
C TRP A 74 8.34 6.77 7.97
N ASP A 75 7.71 7.67 8.71
CA ASP A 75 7.97 9.11 8.72
C ASP A 75 7.96 9.71 10.13
N GLY A 76 8.32 8.89 11.13
CA GLY A 76 8.39 9.25 12.55
C GLY A 76 7.53 8.40 13.47
N GLY A 77 6.67 7.55 12.89
CA GLY A 77 5.83 6.58 13.63
C GLY A 77 6.33 5.14 13.52
N SER A 78 5.42 4.17 13.65
CA SER A 78 5.69 2.76 13.41
C SER A 78 5.85 2.47 11.93
N GLN A 79 6.70 1.49 11.61
CA GLN A 79 6.92 1.03 10.24
C GLN A 79 5.68 0.29 9.72
N GLU A 80 5.34 0.53 8.46
CA GLU A 80 4.25 -0.15 7.76
C GLU A 80 4.78 -0.81 6.49
N SER A 81 4.40 -2.07 6.25
CA SER A 81 4.64 -2.72 4.96
C SER A 81 3.75 -2.12 3.89
N ALA A 82 4.30 -1.81 2.72
CA ALA A 82 3.58 -1.19 1.62
C ALA A 82 2.48 -2.11 1.04
N CYS A 83 2.63 -3.44 1.18
CA CYS A 83 1.67 -4.42 0.67
C CYS A 83 1.69 -5.71 1.49
N ASP A 84 0.88 -6.70 1.07
CA ASP A 84 0.92 -8.06 1.58
C ASP A 84 2.17 -8.80 1.03
N PRO A 85 3.15 -9.17 1.90
CA PRO A 85 4.39 -9.81 1.46
C PRO A 85 4.18 -11.22 0.87
N SER A 86 3.01 -11.84 1.06
CA SER A 86 2.70 -13.15 0.49
C SER A 86 2.37 -13.11 -1.01
N ARG A 87 2.19 -11.93 -1.58
CA ARG A 87 1.80 -11.78 -2.99
C ARG A 87 2.94 -12.16 -3.94
N PRO A 88 2.65 -12.84 -5.06
CA PRO A 88 3.68 -13.30 -6.00
C PRO A 88 4.58 -12.20 -6.54
N ALA A 89 4.04 -10.99 -6.73
CA ALA A 89 4.82 -9.86 -7.20
C ALA A 89 6.02 -9.53 -6.29
N TRP A 90 5.89 -9.82 -4.99
CA TRP A 90 6.90 -9.51 -3.98
C TRP A 90 7.64 -10.74 -3.46
N ALA A 91 7.05 -11.93 -3.59
CA ALA A 91 7.63 -13.19 -3.12
C ALA A 91 8.47 -13.91 -4.18
N SER A 92 8.48 -13.45 -5.44
CA SER A 92 9.11 -14.15 -6.56
C SER A 92 10.62 -13.92 -6.61
N TYR A 93 11.37 -14.98 -6.92
CA TYR A 93 12.79 -14.94 -7.19
C TYR A 93 13.07 -14.85 -8.68
N TYR A 94 13.97 -13.96 -9.07
CA TYR A 94 14.37 -13.70 -10.46
C TYR A 94 15.83 -14.10 -10.69
N SER A 95 16.12 -14.68 -11.86
CA SER A 95 17.47 -15.09 -12.22
C SER A 95 18.41 -13.89 -12.35
N LEU A 96 19.59 -13.99 -11.75
CA LEU A 96 20.63 -12.97 -11.88
C LEU A 96 21.49 -13.14 -13.13
N GLY A 97 21.66 -14.37 -13.61
CA GLY A 97 22.57 -14.64 -14.73
C GLY A 97 23.95 -14.02 -14.50
N THR A 98 24.54 -13.52 -15.59
CA THR A 98 25.84 -12.81 -15.55
C THR A 98 25.72 -11.29 -15.54
N THR A 99 24.53 -10.75 -15.84
CA THR A 99 24.28 -9.30 -15.99
C THR A 99 23.55 -8.69 -14.81
N GLY A 100 23.01 -9.51 -13.91
CA GLY A 100 22.17 -9.07 -12.81
C GLY A 100 20.69 -8.97 -13.15
N HIS A 101 19.90 -8.38 -12.26
CA HIS A 101 18.46 -8.16 -12.42
C HIS A 101 18.09 -6.77 -11.87
N ASP A 102 17.14 -6.11 -12.52
CA ASP A 102 16.64 -4.81 -12.12
C ASP A 102 15.26 -4.96 -11.46
N PHE A 103 15.17 -4.51 -10.21
CA PHE A 103 13.90 -4.29 -9.53
C PHE A 103 13.57 -2.80 -9.54
N THR A 104 12.29 -2.46 -9.54
CA THR A 104 11.85 -1.07 -9.53
C THR A 104 10.85 -0.83 -8.41
N PHE A 105 10.93 0.36 -7.80
CA PHE A 105 9.92 0.83 -6.85
C PHE A 105 9.74 2.34 -7.00
N ASP A 106 8.48 2.78 -6.95
CA ASP A 106 8.11 4.18 -6.99
C ASP A 106 7.86 4.70 -5.56
N PHE A 107 8.65 5.67 -5.14
CA PHE A 107 8.56 6.29 -3.82
C PHE A 107 7.62 7.49 -3.87
N THR A 108 6.43 7.35 -3.32
CA THR A 108 5.33 8.32 -3.48
C THR A 108 5.17 9.30 -2.32
N ALA A 109 5.85 9.08 -1.19
CA ALA A 109 5.83 9.95 -0.02
C ALA A 109 7.24 10.32 0.45
N SER A 110 7.39 11.47 1.09
CA SER A 110 8.57 11.79 1.90
C SER A 110 8.57 10.96 3.18
N GLY A 111 9.76 10.48 3.56
CA GLY A 111 9.96 9.57 4.68
C GLY A 111 11.10 8.60 4.39
N THR A 112 11.18 7.52 5.13
CA THR A 112 12.19 6.49 4.97
C THR A 112 11.57 5.18 4.54
N TYR A 113 12.14 4.59 3.52
CA TYR A 113 11.78 3.28 3.00
C TYR A 113 12.92 2.30 3.23
N ARG A 114 12.63 1.13 3.78
CA ARG A 114 13.57 0.03 3.92
C ARG A 114 13.12 -1.13 3.06
N ILE A 115 14.06 -1.64 2.25
CA ILE A 115 13.81 -2.70 1.29
C ILE A 115 14.83 -3.80 1.53
N HIS A 116 14.35 -5.01 1.76
CA HIS A 116 15.19 -6.18 1.92
C HIS A 116 15.37 -6.89 0.59
N PHE A 117 16.60 -7.27 0.28
CA PHE A 117 16.96 -8.04 -0.89
C PHE A 117 17.56 -9.37 -0.45
N TYR A 118 17.08 -10.43 -1.05
CA TYR A 118 17.52 -11.80 -0.76
C TYR A 118 18.17 -12.41 -1.99
N PHE A 119 19.29 -13.05 -1.77
CA PHE A 119 19.98 -13.86 -2.75
C PHE A 119 19.79 -15.33 -2.40
N MET A 120 19.63 -16.18 -3.41
CA MET A 120 19.52 -17.61 -3.28
C MET A 120 20.31 -18.29 -4.39
N ASP A 121 21.13 -19.28 -4.05
CA ASP A 121 21.89 -20.08 -4.97
C ASP A 121 21.70 -21.57 -4.67
N ASN A 122 20.92 -22.26 -5.51
CA ASN A 122 20.57 -23.67 -5.31
C ASN A 122 21.71 -24.62 -5.66
N ASP A 123 22.71 -24.18 -6.42
CA ASP A 123 23.84 -25.01 -6.81
C ASP A 123 25.01 -24.94 -5.81
N ARG A 124 24.84 -24.14 -4.74
CA ARG A 124 25.81 -24.05 -3.65
C ARG A 124 25.23 -24.56 -2.36
N ASN A 125 25.97 -25.45 -1.70
CA ASN A 125 25.65 -25.86 -0.35
C ASN A 125 26.11 -24.79 0.65
N ASP A 126 25.20 -24.34 1.47
CA ASP A 126 25.55 -23.52 2.64
C ASP A 126 26.04 -24.45 3.77
N PRO A 127 27.31 -24.34 4.18
CA PRO A 127 27.85 -25.19 5.26
C PRO A 127 27.18 -24.94 6.61
N GLN A 128 26.37 -23.86 6.74
CA GLN A 128 25.64 -23.51 7.96
C GLN A 128 24.14 -23.87 7.87
N ASN A 129 23.68 -24.38 6.71
CA ASN A 129 22.27 -24.70 6.49
C ASN A 129 22.12 -26.14 5.96
N ASP A 130 21.58 -27.03 6.76
CA ASP A 130 21.34 -28.45 6.45
C ASP A 130 20.45 -28.69 5.21
N LYS A 131 19.86 -27.64 4.63
CA LYS A 131 18.97 -27.71 3.45
C LYS A 131 19.70 -27.52 2.12
N GLY A 132 21.01 -27.33 2.13
CA GLY A 132 21.82 -27.28 0.91
C GLY A 132 21.59 -26.05 0.01
N ILE A 133 20.89 -25.02 0.47
CA ILE A 133 20.64 -23.79 -0.28
C ILE A 133 21.43 -22.65 0.36
N TYR A 134 22.19 -21.95 -0.48
CA TYR A 134 22.99 -20.80 -0.04
C TYR A 134 22.17 -19.52 -0.09
N TYR A 135 22.13 -18.77 1.01
CA TYR A 135 21.39 -17.49 1.12
C TYR A 135 22.29 -16.34 1.55
N LEU A 136 22.10 -15.17 0.93
CA LEU A 136 22.60 -13.90 1.41
C LEU A 136 21.43 -12.91 1.54
N HIS A 137 21.63 -11.91 2.35
CA HIS A 137 20.64 -10.87 2.57
C HIS A 137 21.34 -9.52 2.71
N THR A 138 20.80 -8.48 2.07
CA THR A 138 21.20 -7.10 2.27
C THR A 138 19.97 -6.18 2.29
N THR A 139 20.16 -4.94 2.70
CA THR A 139 19.05 -3.98 2.85
C THR A 139 19.45 -2.66 2.20
N ALA A 140 18.56 -2.11 1.38
CA ALA A 140 18.62 -0.72 0.93
C ALA A 140 17.73 0.14 1.83
N GLU A 141 18.24 1.30 2.22
CA GLU A 141 17.45 2.32 2.90
C GLU A 141 17.44 3.57 2.02
N VAL A 142 16.25 4.04 1.69
CA VAL A 142 16.03 5.19 0.81
C VAL A 142 15.26 6.23 1.60
N THR A 143 15.88 7.40 1.79
CA THR A 143 15.21 8.55 2.40
C THR A 143 14.76 9.50 1.30
N VAL A 144 13.46 9.78 1.28
CA VAL A 144 12.83 10.74 0.38
C VAL A 144 12.55 12.01 1.19
N ASN A 145 13.04 13.14 0.72
CA ASN A 145 12.76 14.46 1.28
C ASN A 145 12.42 15.39 0.11
N ASP A 146 11.15 15.50 -0.20
CA ASP A 146 10.66 16.20 -1.39
C ASP A 146 9.32 16.87 -1.11
N ALA A 147 9.25 18.18 -1.20
CA ALA A 147 8.05 18.96 -0.96
C ALA A 147 6.89 18.61 -1.93
N ALA A 148 7.18 18.03 -3.09
CA ALA A 148 6.15 17.55 -4.03
C ALA A 148 5.54 16.20 -3.61
N ARG A 149 6.14 15.52 -2.64
CA ARG A 149 5.70 14.23 -2.08
C ARG A 149 5.55 14.38 -0.56
N PRO A 150 4.45 14.94 -0.05
CA PRO A 150 4.26 15.09 1.39
C PRO A 150 4.35 13.74 2.11
N SER A 151 4.79 13.73 3.35
CA SER A 151 4.78 12.53 4.19
C SER A 151 3.35 12.16 4.59
N VAL A 152 3.12 10.91 5.01
CA VAL A 152 1.83 10.48 5.54
C VAL A 152 1.42 11.33 6.73
N THR A 153 2.36 11.63 7.64
CA THR A 153 2.12 12.50 8.80
C THR A 153 1.69 13.91 8.36
N GLN A 154 2.30 14.47 7.31
CA GLN A 154 1.91 15.77 6.77
C GLN A 154 0.47 15.73 6.21
N ILE A 155 0.15 14.74 5.37
CA ILE A 155 -1.20 14.59 4.79
C ILE A 155 -2.25 14.45 5.89
N VAL A 156 -1.98 13.63 6.91
CA VAL A 156 -2.87 13.43 8.06
C VAL A 156 -3.10 14.73 8.83
N ASN A 157 -2.04 15.47 9.13
CA ASN A 157 -2.16 16.73 9.86
C ASN A 157 -2.95 17.78 9.08
N ASP A 158 -2.68 17.92 7.78
CA ASP A 158 -3.40 18.85 6.90
C ASP A 158 -4.90 18.50 6.83
N ALA A 159 -5.24 17.22 6.75
CA ALA A 159 -6.63 16.75 6.76
C ALA A 159 -7.32 17.04 8.10
N VAL A 160 -6.65 16.82 9.22
CA VAL A 160 -7.21 17.10 10.56
C VAL A 160 -7.37 18.60 10.79
N ASP A 161 -6.45 19.43 10.31
CA ASP A 161 -6.59 20.88 10.41
C ASP A 161 -7.75 21.39 9.55
N LEU A 162 -7.98 20.81 8.37
CA LEU A 162 -9.17 21.11 7.55
C LEU A 162 -10.46 20.65 8.26
N CYS A 163 -10.47 19.43 8.81
CA CYS A 163 -11.59 18.90 9.59
C CYS A 163 -12.00 19.85 10.74
N ARG A 164 -11.02 20.37 11.48
CA ARG A 164 -11.28 21.33 12.58
C ARG A 164 -11.88 22.64 12.10
N GLN A 165 -11.60 23.07 10.88
CA GLN A 165 -12.15 24.29 10.28
C GLN A 165 -13.58 24.07 9.76
N GLU A 166 -13.90 22.88 9.29
CA GLU A 166 -15.16 22.57 8.62
C GLU A 166 -16.22 21.94 9.55
N THR A 167 -15.82 21.54 10.77
CA THR A 167 -16.73 20.93 11.75
C THR A 167 -16.96 21.84 12.95
N ASN A 168 -17.96 21.48 13.78
CA ASN A 168 -18.21 22.18 15.05
C ASN A 168 -17.25 21.75 16.18
N GLY A 169 -16.32 20.82 15.91
CA GLY A 169 -15.31 20.30 16.85
C GLY A 169 -15.83 19.22 17.81
N SER A 170 -17.08 18.72 17.65
CA SER A 170 -17.53 17.56 18.42
C SER A 170 -16.81 16.28 17.95
N GLU A 171 -16.59 15.31 18.86
CA GLU A 171 -15.97 14.01 18.49
C GLU A 171 -16.75 13.34 17.36
N TYR A 172 -18.07 13.43 17.38
CA TYR A 172 -18.94 12.84 16.36
C TYR A 172 -18.75 13.48 14.98
N ASP A 173 -18.86 14.82 14.89
CA ASP A 173 -18.75 15.51 13.60
C ASP A 173 -17.35 15.37 13.01
N MET A 174 -16.31 15.44 13.86
CA MET A 174 -14.94 15.23 13.41
C MET A 174 -14.72 13.79 12.93
N ALA A 175 -15.14 12.78 13.70
CA ALA A 175 -14.99 11.38 13.30
C ALA A 175 -15.71 11.08 11.98
N LEU A 176 -16.91 11.63 11.79
CA LEU A 176 -17.67 11.46 10.56
C LEU A 176 -16.99 12.15 9.37
N TRP A 177 -16.53 13.40 9.55
CA TRP A 177 -15.82 14.13 8.50
C TRP A 177 -14.55 13.39 8.06
N LEU A 178 -13.76 12.90 9.04
CA LEU A 178 -12.54 12.13 8.77
C LEU A 178 -12.82 10.77 8.11
N HIS A 179 -13.94 10.13 8.45
CA HIS A 179 -14.43 8.94 7.77
C HIS A 179 -14.70 9.22 6.29
N ASP A 180 -15.53 10.24 6.01
CA ASP A 180 -15.90 10.61 4.64
C ASP A 180 -14.67 11.04 3.83
N TRP A 181 -13.80 11.83 4.43
CA TRP A 181 -12.54 12.23 3.82
C TRP A 181 -11.68 11.02 3.45
N THR A 182 -11.58 10.00 4.33
CA THR A 182 -10.82 8.78 4.04
C THR A 182 -11.37 8.04 2.84
N LEU A 183 -12.70 7.92 2.73
CA LEU A 183 -13.34 7.28 1.58
C LEU A 183 -13.08 8.02 0.26
N ASP A 184 -12.88 9.34 0.32
CA ASP A 184 -12.55 10.14 -0.87
C ASP A 184 -11.08 10.01 -1.32
N GLN A 185 -10.20 9.45 -0.48
CA GLN A 185 -8.77 9.35 -0.79
C GLN A 185 -8.39 8.10 -1.57
N LEU A 186 -9.10 6.99 -1.41
CA LEU A 186 -8.64 5.73 -2.00
C LEU A 186 -9.79 4.84 -2.46
N GLU A 187 -9.47 4.00 -3.42
CA GLU A 187 -10.29 2.91 -3.94
C GLU A 187 -9.79 1.57 -3.39
N TYR A 188 -10.69 0.58 -3.27
CA TYR A 188 -10.28 -0.74 -2.80
C TYR A 188 -9.37 -1.46 -3.81
N ASP A 189 -8.21 -1.93 -3.35
CA ASP A 189 -7.26 -2.69 -4.16
C ASP A 189 -7.62 -4.17 -4.25
N HIS A 190 -8.36 -4.56 -5.28
CA HIS A 190 -8.71 -5.97 -5.55
C HIS A 190 -7.52 -6.86 -5.89
N SER A 191 -6.37 -6.28 -6.27
CA SER A 191 -5.13 -7.04 -6.46
C SER A 191 -4.50 -7.46 -5.13
N LEU A 192 -4.92 -6.81 -4.04
CA LEU A 192 -4.41 -6.97 -2.67
C LEU A 192 -2.89 -6.71 -2.57
N ASN A 193 -2.35 -5.85 -3.42
CA ASN A 193 -0.92 -5.52 -3.44
C ASN A 193 -0.59 -4.38 -2.47
N TRP A 194 -1.55 -3.53 -2.09
CA TRP A 194 -1.33 -2.33 -1.31
C TRP A 194 -2.11 -2.36 0.00
N CYS A 195 -1.43 -2.19 1.15
CA CYS A 195 -2.05 -2.32 2.46
C CYS A 195 -1.57 -1.31 3.53
N SER A 196 -0.73 -0.33 3.17
CA SER A 196 -0.26 0.70 4.08
C SER A 196 -1.11 1.97 4.01
N ALA A 197 -0.97 2.83 5.02
CA ALA A 197 -1.50 4.19 4.93
C ALA A 197 -0.80 5.00 3.83
N GLU A 198 0.51 4.78 3.63
CA GLU A 198 1.26 5.42 2.54
C GLU A 198 0.65 5.07 1.18
N SER A 199 0.43 3.78 0.89
CA SER A 199 -0.14 3.37 -0.40
C SER A 199 -1.56 3.91 -0.61
N GLY A 200 -2.39 3.91 0.43
CA GLY A 200 -3.75 4.45 0.34
C GLY A 200 -3.76 5.96 0.05
N LEU A 201 -2.95 6.73 0.75
CA LEU A 201 -2.93 8.20 0.63
C LEU A 201 -2.21 8.72 -0.62
N THR A 202 -1.25 7.97 -1.17
CA THR A 202 -0.39 8.48 -2.26
C THR A 202 -0.55 7.75 -3.58
N ARG A 203 -1.07 6.50 -3.56
CA ARG A 203 -1.42 5.71 -4.76
C ARG A 203 -2.92 5.65 -4.98
N HIS A 204 -3.70 6.15 -4.02
CA HIS A 204 -5.16 6.11 -4.02
C HIS A 204 -5.73 4.69 -4.17
N GLN A 205 -5.01 3.70 -3.64
CA GLN A 205 -5.38 2.29 -3.65
C GLN A 205 -4.97 1.62 -2.34
N GLY A 206 -5.86 0.80 -1.77
CA GLY A 206 -5.55 0.09 -0.55
C GLY A 206 -6.56 -0.99 -0.18
N THR A 207 -6.12 -1.98 0.60
CA THR A 207 -6.99 -3.00 1.19
C THR A 207 -7.66 -2.48 2.46
N CYS A 208 -8.49 -3.30 3.10
CA CYS A 208 -9.10 -3.01 4.40
C CYS A 208 -8.07 -2.49 5.44
N GLU A 209 -6.84 -2.94 5.33
CA GLU A 209 -5.76 -2.50 6.22
C GLU A 209 -5.35 -1.04 5.97
N SER A 210 -5.34 -0.58 4.71
CA SER A 210 -5.10 0.83 4.38
C SER A 210 -6.18 1.74 4.94
N TYR A 211 -7.46 1.41 4.73
CA TYR A 211 -8.60 2.15 5.29
C TYR A 211 -8.49 2.26 6.81
N GLN A 212 -8.28 1.13 7.47
CA GLN A 212 -8.17 1.06 8.92
C GLN A 212 -6.99 1.92 9.44
N ARG A 213 -5.82 1.85 8.81
CA ARG A 213 -4.62 2.57 9.23
C ARG A 213 -4.73 4.07 9.00
N ILE A 214 -5.25 4.50 7.85
CA ILE A 214 -5.48 5.92 7.54
C ILE A 214 -6.43 6.51 8.57
N TYR A 215 -7.58 5.88 8.76
CA TYR A 215 -8.57 6.38 9.69
C TYR A 215 -8.07 6.41 11.15
N SER A 216 -7.31 5.39 11.60
CA SER A 216 -6.67 5.43 12.91
C SER A 216 -5.70 6.61 13.05
N LYS A 217 -4.84 6.87 12.05
CA LYS A 217 -3.91 8.01 12.10
C LYS A 217 -4.62 9.36 12.18
N LEU A 218 -5.70 9.52 11.43
CA LEU A 218 -6.54 10.72 11.45
C LEU A 218 -7.21 10.92 12.82
N LEU A 219 -7.79 9.86 13.39
CA LEU A 219 -8.42 9.90 14.71
C LEU A 219 -7.40 10.20 15.81
N ASP A 220 -6.20 9.58 15.76
CA ASP A 220 -5.11 9.83 16.71
C ASP A 220 -4.66 11.30 16.64
N ALA A 221 -4.46 11.85 15.45
CA ALA A 221 -4.09 13.26 15.24
C ALA A 221 -5.21 14.23 15.66
N ALA A 222 -6.47 13.80 15.55
CA ALA A 222 -7.63 14.56 16.03
C ALA A 222 -7.82 14.48 17.55
N GLY A 223 -7.15 13.54 18.24
CA GLY A 223 -7.30 13.27 19.67
C GLY A 223 -8.49 12.39 20.02
N ILE A 224 -9.05 11.65 19.05
CA ILE A 224 -10.19 10.76 19.23
C ILE A 224 -9.69 9.33 19.50
N ALA A 225 -10.09 8.77 20.64
CA ALA A 225 -9.67 7.44 21.05
C ALA A 225 -10.20 6.37 20.07
N ASN A 226 -9.30 5.53 19.57
CA ASN A 226 -9.64 4.49 18.62
C ASN A 226 -8.81 3.22 18.83
N GLY A 227 -9.16 2.16 18.12
CA GLY A 227 -8.44 0.90 18.16
C GLY A 227 -8.74 0.06 16.93
N ARG A 228 -7.87 -0.91 16.66
CA ARG A 228 -8.02 -1.85 15.55
C ARG A 228 -8.85 -3.07 15.98
N ILE A 229 -9.78 -3.48 15.12
CA ILE A 229 -10.49 -4.75 15.22
C ILE A 229 -10.10 -5.62 14.04
N THR A 230 -9.92 -6.92 14.28
CA THR A 230 -9.58 -7.90 13.24
C THR A 230 -10.45 -9.13 13.39
N GLY A 231 -10.87 -9.71 12.27
CA GLY A 231 -11.62 -10.97 12.25
C GLY A 231 -11.87 -11.46 10.82
N ASN A 232 -11.87 -12.77 10.61
CA ASN A 232 -12.20 -13.41 9.33
C ASN A 232 -11.43 -12.87 8.11
N GLY A 233 -10.13 -12.54 8.29
CA GLY A 233 -9.31 -11.99 7.21
C GLY A 233 -9.60 -10.52 6.88
N HIS A 234 -10.32 -9.82 7.75
CA HIS A 234 -10.71 -8.43 7.61
C HIS A 234 -10.26 -7.58 8.81
N THR A 235 -10.14 -6.26 8.62
CA THR A 235 -9.78 -5.32 9.69
C THR A 235 -10.54 -4.01 9.53
N TRP A 236 -10.94 -3.41 10.69
CA TRP A 236 -11.67 -2.15 10.77
C TRP A 236 -11.37 -1.44 12.09
N ASN A 237 -12.09 -0.35 12.39
CA ASN A 237 -11.84 0.49 13.56
C ASN A 237 -12.92 0.35 14.64
N ALA A 238 -12.49 0.32 15.92
CA ALA A 238 -13.30 0.75 17.04
C ALA A 238 -13.00 2.23 17.29
N VAL A 239 -14.03 3.06 17.47
CA VAL A 239 -13.90 4.50 17.71
C VAL A 239 -14.70 4.85 18.97
N LYS A 240 -14.12 5.65 19.87
CA LYS A 240 -14.82 6.12 21.06
C LYS A 240 -15.36 7.53 20.82
N ILE A 241 -16.67 7.66 20.80
CA ILE A 241 -17.36 8.93 20.55
C ILE A 241 -18.27 9.21 21.75
N ASP A 242 -18.13 10.37 22.37
CA ASP A 242 -18.89 10.78 23.56
C ASP A 242 -18.88 9.71 24.68
N GLY A 243 -17.71 9.11 24.88
CA GLY A 243 -17.51 8.07 25.91
C GLY A 243 -18.00 6.67 25.55
N LYS A 244 -18.62 6.45 24.38
CA LYS A 244 -19.14 5.15 23.91
C LYS A 244 -18.29 4.59 22.76
N TRP A 245 -17.99 3.29 22.82
CA TRP A 245 -17.32 2.61 21.71
C TRP A 245 -18.30 2.20 20.62
N CYS A 246 -17.99 2.53 19.38
CA CYS A 246 -18.68 2.07 18.17
C CYS A 246 -17.70 1.45 17.18
N GLN A 247 -18.21 0.66 16.25
CA GLN A 247 -17.44 0.08 15.16
C GLN A 247 -17.64 0.91 13.89
N MET A 248 -16.54 1.16 13.17
CA MET A 248 -16.51 1.90 11.91
C MET A 248 -15.73 1.08 10.89
N ASP A 249 -16.39 0.65 9.84
CA ASP A 249 -15.81 -0.19 8.80
C ASP A 249 -15.82 0.53 7.45
N LEU A 250 -14.80 1.35 7.24
CA LEU A 250 -14.69 2.19 6.06
C LEU A 250 -14.59 1.38 4.76
N THR A 251 -14.01 0.18 4.81
CA THR A 251 -13.94 -0.68 3.64
C THR A 251 -15.34 -1.08 3.15
N TRP A 252 -16.23 -1.37 4.09
CA TRP A 252 -17.61 -1.74 3.76
C TRP A 252 -18.50 -0.53 3.48
N ASP A 253 -18.07 0.65 3.93
CA ASP A 253 -18.74 1.92 3.66
C ASP A 253 -18.28 2.57 2.34
N ASP A 254 -17.22 2.04 1.71
CA ASP A 254 -16.78 2.47 0.39
C ASP A 254 -17.70 1.94 -0.72
N THR A 255 -18.36 2.88 -1.43
CA THR A 255 -19.36 2.57 -2.45
C THR A 255 -18.80 2.37 -3.85
N SER A 256 -17.51 2.70 -4.06
CA SER A 256 -16.88 2.59 -5.38
C SER A 256 -16.95 1.16 -5.93
N ASP A 257 -17.09 0.18 -5.03
CA ASP A 257 -17.16 -1.24 -5.37
C ASP A 257 -18.56 -1.82 -5.61
N ASN A 258 -19.61 -1.02 -5.62
CA ASN A 258 -20.99 -1.45 -5.89
C ASN A 258 -21.56 -2.56 -4.99
N TRP A 259 -20.96 -2.83 -3.82
CA TRP A 259 -21.36 -3.98 -3.00
C TRP A 259 -22.60 -3.73 -2.13
N TYR A 260 -22.90 -2.49 -1.71
CA TYR A 260 -23.95 -2.21 -0.72
C TYR A 260 -24.78 -0.93 -0.92
N GLY A 261 -24.97 -0.43 -2.12
CA GLY A 261 -25.88 0.70 -2.37
C GLY A 261 -25.24 2.09 -2.18
N ASP A 262 -26.03 3.14 -2.33
CA ASP A 262 -25.57 4.53 -2.35
C ASP A 262 -24.95 4.96 -0.99
N ARG A 263 -23.75 5.56 -1.06
CA ARG A 263 -22.97 6.09 0.09
C ARG A 263 -23.82 6.99 1.01
N GLU A 264 -24.56 7.93 0.42
CA GLU A 264 -25.40 8.85 1.18
C GLU A 264 -26.50 8.12 1.98
N GLN A 265 -27.03 7.03 1.44
CA GLN A 265 -28.09 6.25 2.10
C GLN A 265 -27.55 5.50 3.32
N ARG A 266 -26.33 4.96 3.25
CA ARG A 266 -25.72 4.22 4.38
C ARG A 266 -25.26 5.16 5.49
N LEU A 267 -24.62 6.28 5.15
CA LEU A 267 -24.24 7.31 6.10
C LEU A 267 -25.45 7.87 6.84
N ALA A 268 -26.56 8.10 6.15
CA ALA A 268 -27.79 8.55 6.78
C ALA A 268 -28.40 7.47 7.71
N GLY A 269 -28.28 6.19 7.35
CA GLY A 269 -28.67 5.07 8.21
C GLY A 269 -27.82 4.96 9.47
N ALA A 270 -26.49 5.06 9.33
CA ALA A 270 -25.54 5.07 10.44
C ALA A 270 -25.78 6.29 11.37
N ARG A 271 -25.98 7.47 10.80
CA ARG A 271 -26.33 8.70 11.56
C ARG A 271 -27.63 8.54 12.36
N ALA A 272 -28.66 7.94 11.74
CA ALA A 272 -29.94 7.71 12.39
C ALA A 272 -29.82 6.76 13.59
N VAL A 273 -29.06 5.67 13.44
CA VAL A 273 -28.78 4.71 14.52
C VAL A 273 -27.96 5.37 15.63
N TYR A 274 -26.91 6.11 15.27
CA TYR A 274 -26.03 6.77 16.24
C TYR A 274 -26.71 7.88 17.04
N SER A 275 -27.67 8.62 16.42
CA SER A 275 -28.38 9.70 17.10
C SER A 275 -29.14 9.27 18.38
N GLY A 276 -29.21 7.95 18.61
CA GLY A 276 -29.93 7.39 19.76
C GLY A 276 -31.43 7.65 19.72
N SER A 277 -31.96 8.02 18.54
CA SER A 277 -33.39 8.24 18.35
C SER A 277 -34.14 6.94 18.64
N PRO A 278 -35.19 6.95 19.46
CA PRO A 278 -35.99 5.75 19.73
C PRO A 278 -36.75 5.25 18.49
N VAL A 279 -36.86 6.08 17.45
CA VAL A 279 -37.55 5.76 16.21
C VAL A 279 -36.64 6.06 15.02
N LEU A 280 -36.41 5.06 14.18
CA LEU A 280 -35.68 5.16 12.92
C LEU A 280 -36.67 5.14 11.76
N LEU A 281 -36.67 6.17 10.90
CA LEU A 281 -37.46 6.22 9.69
C LEU A 281 -36.54 5.92 8.49
N LEU A 282 -36.76 4.81 7.82
CA LEU A 282 -36.05 4.39 6.62
C LEU A 282 -36.95 4.58 5.40
N ASP A 283 -36.77 5.67 4.67
CA ASP A 283 -37.53 6.00 3.45
C ASP A 283 -36.75 5.58 2.23
N GLU A 284 -37.13 4.48 1.58
CA GLU A 284 -36.46 3.85 0.41
C GLU A 284 -34.96 3.59 0.56
N ARG A 285 -34.42 3.65 1.78
CA ARG A 285 -32.97 3.56 2.09
C ARG A 285 -32.37 2.19 1.79
N THR A 286 -33.20 1.19 1.56
CA THR A 286 -32.79 -0.19 1.25
C THR A 286 -32.99 -0.54 -0.22
N SER A 287 -33.45 0.40 -1.04
CA SER A 287 -33.83 0.16 -2.44
C SER A 287 -32.68 -0.32 -3.34
N ALA A 288 -31.43 0.01 -2.98
CA ALA A 288 -30.23 -0.41 -3.69
C ALA A 288 -29.65 -1.76 -3.19
N LEU A 289 -30.14 -2.30 -2.08
CA LEU A 289 -29.65 -3.56 -1.50
C LEU A 289 -30.30 -4.77 -2.19
N ASP A 290 -29.56 -5.88 -2.27
CA ASP A 290 -30.17 -7.16 -2.61
C ASP A 290 -31.05 -7.68 -1.46
N PRO A 291 -32.03 -8.54 -1.72
CA PRO A 291 -33.02 -8.95 -0.71
C PRO A 291 -32.43 -9.66 0.52
N LYS A 292 -31.26 -10.29 0.40
CA LYS A 292 -30.58 -10.97 1.52
C LYS A 292 -29.91 -9.96 2.43
N THR A 293 -29.15 -9.06 1.86
CA THR A 293 -28.45 -7.98 2.57
C THR A 293 -29.45 -7.02 3.25
N GLU A 294 -30.55 -6.70 2.58
CA GLU A 294 -31.63 -5.91 3.15
C GLU A 294 -32.21 -6.57 4.41
N ARG A 295 -32.49 -7.85 4.37
CA ARG A 295 -32.97 -8.62 5.52
C ARG A 295 -31.99 -8.64 6.69
N GLU A 296 -30.71 -8.93 6.40
CA GLU A 296 -29.65 -8.94 7.42
C GLU A 296 -29.47 -7.58 8.09
N MET A 297 -29.57 -6.50 7.34
CA MET A 297 -29.51 -5.14 7.86
C MET A 297 -30.71 -4.82 8.76
N LEU A 298 -31.92 -5.16 8.33
CA LEU A 298 -33.14 -4.92 9.09
C LEU A 298 -33.17 -5.74 10.39
N ASP A 299 -32.73 -6.99 10.37
CA ASP A 299 -32.62 -7.84 11.55
C ASP A 299 -31.61 -7.26 12.56
N ARG A 300 -30.48 -6.72 12.10
CA ARG A 300 -29.51 -6.04 12.96
C ARG A 300 -30.11 -4.78 13.58
N MET A 301 -30.81 -3.94 12.82
CA MET A 301 -31.46 -2.74 13.34
C MET A 301 -32.54 -3.03 14.39
N ARG A 302 -33.31 -4.09 14.22
CA ARG A 302 -34.27 -4.56 15.22
C ARG A 302 -33.62 -4.94 16.55
N ASN A 303 -32.44 -5.58 16.47
CA ASN A 303 -31.70 -6.01 17.65
C ASN A 303 -31.04 -4.84 18.42
N LEU A 304 -31.00 -3.64 17.86
CA LEU A 304 -30.48 -2.45 18.51
C LEU A 304 -31.48 -1.76 19.46
N GLY A 305 -32.72 -2.29 19.56
CA GLY A 305 -33.74 -1.77 20.47
C GLY A 305 -34.45 -0.48 20.01
N HIS A 306 -34.34 -0.15 18.72
CA HIS A 306 -35.04 0.98 18.10
C HIS A 306 -36.36 0.53 17.46
N THR A 307 -37.35 1.44 17.42
CA THR A 307 -38.51 1.26 16.55
C THR A 307 -38.17 1.63 15.13
N VAL A 308 -38.18 0.69 14.20
CA VAL A 308 -37.81 0.95 12.80
C VAL A 308 -39.09 1.05 11.96
N ILE A 309 -39.29 2.21 11.30
CA ILE A 309 -40.37 2.44 10.34
C ILE A 309 -39.75 2.44 8.94
N ILE A 310 -40.22 1.54 8.09
CA ILE A 310 -39.71 1.38 6.73
C ILE A 310 -40.74 1.85 5.74
N VAL A 311 -40.41 2.78 4.87
CA VAL A 311 -41.17 3.16 3.68
C VAL A 311 -40.46 2.55 2.48
N THR A 312 -41.10 1.59 1.81
CA THR A 312 -40.47 0.87 0.68
C THR A 312 -41.52 0.46 -0.35
N HIS A 313 -41.12 0.45 -1.60
CA HIS A 313 -41.93 -0.14 -2.70
C HIS A 313 -41.61 -1.63 -2.94
N ARG A 314 -40.71 -2.22 -2.14
CA ARG A 314 -40.29 -3.62 -2.27
C ARG A 314 -41.07 -4.51 -1.32
N SER A 315 -41.72 -5.56 -1.87
CA SER A 315 -42.47 -6.54 -1.10
C SER A 315 -41.58 -7.38 -0.16
N ALA A 316 -40.29 -7.55 -0.46
CA ALA A 316 -39.35 -8.33 0.36
C ALA A 316 -39.12 -7.74 1.75
N ALA A 317 -39.21 -6.41 1.92
CA ALA A 317 -39.08 -5.75 3.20
C ALA A 317 -40.33 -5.85 4.11
N LEU A 318 -41.45 -6.32 3.56
CA LEU A 318 -42.73 -6.49 4.27
C LEU A 318 -42.90 -7.89 4.90
N GLU A 319 -42.00 -8.82 4.60
CA GLU A 319 -42.04 -10.21 5.10
C GLU A 319 -41.15 -10.45 6.33
N VAL A 320 -40.69 -9.38 6.99
CA VAL A 320 -39.76 -9.44 8.14
C VAL A 320 -40.47 -9.17 9.47
#